data_093aa693b4555aea5385550dc4dbee03
#
_entry.id   093aa693b4555aea5385550dc4dbee03
#
_cell.length_a   1.000
_cell.length_b   1.000
_cell.length_c   1.000
_cell.angle_alpha   90.00
_cell.angle_beta   90.00
_cell.angle_gamma   90.00
#
_symmetry.space_group_name_H-M   'P 1'
#
loop_
_entity.id
_entity.type
_entity.pdbx_description
1 polymer ?
#
loop_
_entity_poly.entity_id
_entity_poly.type
_entity_poly.pdbx_seq_one_letter_code
_entity_poly.pdbx_strand_id
1 'polypeptide(L)'
;IEGIYLPDDNILFNSTRCGTSVDCWFTEVSNLFICDRSGKYMRQIGFDQVHTLHPVLLEDGRVVYTRWDYNDRGQIFPQPLFQMNFDGTGQAEYYGGNSWFPTTITQPCAIPGSRKVMAVLMGHHNPQHGKLAIIDPEAGRDENEGVMFVAPVRKPEAVRVDGYGQEGEQFQHPFALNQTDFLISYTPLGYNIGTPIEFAIYWMNIDGERELLVADSKISCNQPVLVAPRRRPFQRVNMVDYTKNTGIYYLQNIYEGRSMKGVTPGTVKKLRIVELEYRAAGVGCAYGHGKGGGGHAFSPVGVGNASWDLKKVLGEVDVEPDGSAFFEVPSRKPLYFQALDENGHVVQTMRSWSTLQPGEIQSCVGCHEHKNLSLIHI
;
A
#
# COMPACT_ATOMS: atom_id res chain seq x y z
N ILE A 1 10.12 -5.72 11.94
CA ILE A 1 9.42 -6.91 11.42
C ILE A 1 8.05 -6.93 12.09
N GLU A 2 7.01 -6.91 11.27
CA GLU A 2 5.62 -7.00 11.70
C GLU A 2 5.06 -8.29 11.17
N GLY A 3 4.41 -9.05 12.04
CA GLY A 3 3.90 -10.36 11.68
C GLY A 3 2.45 -10.51 12.12
N ILE A 4 1.66 -11.19 11.30
CA ILE A 4 0.27 -11.55 11.60
C ILE A 4 0.05 -13.05 11.38
N TYR A 5 -0.82 -13.64 12.19
CA TYR A 5 -1.30 -14.99 11.94
C TYR A 5 -2.40 -14.99 10.87
N LEU A 6 -2.30 -15.93 9.95
CA LEU A 6 -3.31 -16.19 8.94
C LEU A 6 -4.31 -17.25 9.41
N PRO A 7 -5.49 -17.36 8.76
CA PRO A 7 -6.50 -18.34 9.17
C PRO A 7 -6.05 -19.80 9.06
N ASP A 8 -5.04 -20.11 8.28
CA ASP A 8 -4.45 -21.42 8.08
C ASP A 8 -3.28 -21.72 9.03
N ASP A 9 -3.10 -20.90 10.08
CA ASP A 9 -2.01 -20.94 11.05
C ASP A 9 -0.62 -20.61 10.48
N ASN A 10 -0.52 -20.18 9.24
CA ASN A 10 0.70 -19.59 8.70
C ASN A 10 0.94 -18.19 9.28
N ILE A 11 2.16 -17.71 9.15
CA ILE A 11 2.58 -16.37 9.56
C ILE A 11 2.92 -15.56 8.33
N LEU A 12 2.25 -14.44 8.14
CA LEU A 12 2.60 -13.43 7.15
C LEU A 12 3.36 -12.31 7.84
N PHE A 13 4.48 -11.88 7.26
CA PHE A 13 5.35 -10.86 7.85
C PHE A 13 6.12 -10.09 6.78
N ASN A 14 6.55 -8.88 7.12
CA ASN A 14 7.46 -8.12 6.27
C ASN A 14 8.93 -8.41 6.60
N SER A 15 9.79 -8.36 5.57
CA SER A 15 11.22 -8.63 5.73
C SER A 15 12.04 -7.98 4.62
N THR A 16 13.27 -7.56 4.96
CA THR A 16 14.25 -7.00 4.02
C THR A 16 15.08 -8.07 3.29
N ARG A 17 14.77 -9.34 3.46
CA ARG A 17 15.51 -10.45 2.82
C ARG A 17 15.36 -10.55 1.30
N CYS A 18 14.51 -9.71 0.70
CA CYS A 18 14.45 -9.53 -0.75
C CYS A 18 15.76 -8.96 -1.32
N GLY A 19 16.61 -8.34 -0.49
CA GLY A 19 17.93 -7.87 -0.90
C GLY A 19 17.91 -6.66 -1.81
N THR A 20 16.85 -5.87 -1.76
CA THR A 20 16.69 -4.63 -2.54
C THR A 20 16.76 -3.39 -1.67
N SER A 21 17.00 -2.24 -2.25
CA SER A 21 17.07 -0.96 -1.54
C SER A 21 16.13 0.08 -2.12
N VAL A 22 15.71 1.01 -1.27
CA VAL A 22 14.90 2.17 -1.67
C VAL A 22 15.71 3.09 -2.58
N ASP A 23 15.07 3.63 -3.59
CA ASP A 23 15.75 4.47 -4.60
C ASP A 23 16.27 5.79 -4.06
N CYS A 24 15.54 6.40 -3.13
CA CYS A 24 15.87 7.74 -2.62
C CYS A 24 16.52 7.75 -1.24
N TRP A 25 16.71 6.60 -0.57
CA TRP A 25 17.20 6.54 0.80
C TRP A 25 18.11 5.36 1.06
N PHE A 26 18.77 5.35 2.21
CA PHE A 26 19.77 4.33 2.58
C PHE A 26 19.16 3.07 3.21
N THR A 27 17.90 2.80 2.98
CA THR A 27 17.20 1.71 3.65
C THR A 27 16.96 0.53 2.72
N GLU A 28 17.04 -0.67 3.25
CA GLU A 28 16.66 -1.88 2.54
C GLU A 28 15.13 -1.96 2.46
N VAL A 29 14.64 -2.33 1.28
CA VAL A 29 13.20 -2.52 1.05
C VAL A 29 12.69 -3.70 1.85
N SER A 30 11.57 -3.55 2.54
CA SER A 30 10.82 -4.66 3.09
C SER A 30 9.65 -5.05 2.18
N ASN A 31 9.49 -6.35 1.99
CA ASN A 31 8.37 -6.94 1.27
C ASN A 31 7.69 -8.02 2.13
N LEU A 32 6.54 -8.53 1.67
CA LEU A 32 5.76 -9.52 2.40
C LEU A 32 6.23 -10.94 2.10
N PHE A 33 6.36 -11.71 3.17
CA PHE A 33 6.73 -13.12 3.18
C PHE A 33 5.71 -13.91 4.00
N ILE A 34 5.64 -15.20 3.70
CA ILE A 34 4.82 -16.14 4.45
C ILE A 34 5.68 -17.34 4.85
N CYS A 35 5.45 -17.89 6.03
CA CYS A 35 6.02 -19.15 6.49
C CYS A 35 4.99 -19.93 7.31
N ASP A 36 5.24 -21.18 7.59
CA ASP A 36 4.44 -21.93 8.55
C ASP A 36 4.70 -21.44 9.99
N ARG A 37 3.88 -21.87 10.94
CA ARG A 37 3.99 -21.50 12.35
C ARG A 37 5.31 -21.92 13.01
N SER A 38 6.08 -22.82 12.38
CA SER A 38 7.42 -23.23 12.84
C SER A 38 8.56 -22.43 12.17
N GLY A 39 8.24 -21.46 11.31
CA GLY A 39 9.20 -20.66 10.54
C GLY A 39 9.75 -21.37 9.30
N LYS A 40 9.18 -22.49 8.90
CA LYS A 40 9.58 -23.26 7.70
C LYS A 40 8.75 -22.85 6.47
N TYR A 41 9.15 -23.38 5.30
CA TYR A 41 8.48 -23.13 4.01
C TYR A 41 8.31 -21.65 3.69
N MET A 42 9.31 -20.88 4.07
CA MET A 42 9.31 -19.44 3.86
C MET A 42 9.35 -19.11 2.37
N ARG A 43 8.43 -18.24 1.94
CA ARG A 43 8.37 -17.75 0.56
C ARG A 43 7.94 -16.28 0.53
N GLN A 44 8.42 -15.57 -0.46
CA GLN A 44 8.02 -14.19 -0.77
C GLN A 44 6.68 -14.21 -1.50
N ILE A 45 5.77 -13.32 -1.12
CA ILE A 45 4.46 -13.13 -1.76
C ILE A 45 4.23 -11.69 -2.21
N GLY A 46 4.94 -10.69 -1.64
CA GLY A 46 5.00 -9.31 -2.12
C GLY A 46 6.24 -9.08 -2.98
N PHE A 47 6.09 -8.42 -4.11
CA PHE A 47 7.16 -8.13 -5.06
C PHE A 47 7.14 -6.65 -5.43
N ASP A 48 6.88 -5.81 -4.43
CA ASP A 48 6.81 -4.37 -4.59
C ASP A 48 8.22 -3.76 -4.68
N GLN A 49 8.36 -2.72 -5.48
CA GLN A 49 9.64 -2.06 -5.72
C GLN A 49 10.19 -1.37 -4.48
N VAL A 50 9.31 -0.77 -3.68
CA VAL A 50 9.63 -0.13 -2.41
C VAL A 50 8.85 -0.76 -1.25
N HIS A 51 8.88 -0.16 -0.07
CA HIS A 51 8.37 -0.76 1.16
C HIS A 51 6.92 -1.19 1.10
N THR A 52 6.69 -2.38 1.64
CA THR A 52 5.39 -2.87 2.09
C THR A 52 5.46 -3.03 3.61
N LEU A 53 4.56 -2.36 4.33
CA LEU A 53 4.58 -2.23 5.79
C LEU A 53 3.21 -2.52 6.40
N HIS A 54 3.20 -2.84 7.69
CA HIS A 54 2.02 -2.92 8.55
C HIS A 54 0.88 -3.79 7.97
N PRO A 55 1.12 -5.07 7.65
CA PRO A 55 0.06 -5.93 7.19
C PRO A 55 -0.99 -6.17 8.29
N VAL A 56 -2.26 -6.17 7.91
CA VAL A 56 -3.39 -6.53 8.78
C VAL A 56 -4.35 -7.44 8.05
N LEU A 57 -4.91 -8.41 8.74
CA LEU A 57 -5.88 -9.35 8.20
C LEU A 57 -7.30 -8.86 8.47
N LEU A 58 -8.10 -8.73 7.41
CA LEU A 58 -9.53 -8.43 7.49
C LEU A 58 -10.32 -9.70 7.80
N GLU A 59 -11.56 -9.55 8.28
CA GLU A 59 -12.46 -10.68 8.56
C GLU A 59 -12.81 -11.52 7.33
N ASP A 60 -12.78 -10.91 6.14
CA ASP A 60 -13.02 -11.60 4.87
C ASP A 60 -11.79 -12.33 4.31
N GLY A 61 -10.68 -12.36 5.07
CA GLY A 61 -9.46 -13.09 4.74
C GLY A 61 -8.52 -12.37 3.78
N ARG A 62 -8.79 -11.11 3.40
CA ARG A 62 -7.83 -10.27 2.68
C ARG A 62 -6.83 -9.67 3.65
N VAL A 63 -5.63 -9.42 3.14
CA VAL A 63 -4.57 -8.67 3.83
C VAL A 63 -4.57 -7.25 3.30
N VAL A 64 -4.68 -6.27 4.18
CA VAL A 64 -4.46 -4.85 3.88
C VAL A 64 -3.10 -4.44 4.42
N TYR A 65 -2.39 -3.61 3.69
CA TYR A 65 -1.05 -3.17 4.05
C TYR A 65 -0.74 -1.79 3.48
N THR A 66 0.20 -1.08 4.08
CA THR A 66 0.74 0.16 3.54
C THR A 66 1.75 -0.17 2.46
N ARG A 67 1.62 0.41 1.25
CA ARG A 67 2.59 0.29 0.17
C ARG A 67 3.13 1.66 -0.20
N TRP A 68 4.43 1.82 -0.20
CA TRP A 68 5.05 3.02 -0.68
C TRP A 68 5.10 3.01 -2.22
N ASP A 69 4.42 3.95 -2.85
CA ASP A 69 4.42 4.14 -4.30
C ASP A 69 5.41 5.24 -4.69
N TYR A 70 6.42 4.86 -5.46
CA TYR A 70 7.51 5.74 -5.87
C TYR A 70 7.76 5.64 -7.37
N ASN A 71 6.74 5.91 -8.17
CA ASN A 71 6.79 5.75 -9.61
C ASN A 71 6.16 6.93 -10.35
N ASP A 72 6.99 7.74 -11.01
CA ASP A 72 6.60 8.85 -11.91
C ASP A 72 5.56 9.83 -11.35
N ARG A 73 5.53 10.04 -10.04
CA ARG A 73 4.56 10.90 -9.36
C ARG A 73 5.08 12.28 -8.99
N GLY A 74 6.14 12.74 -9.63
CA GLY A 74 6.75 14.00 -9.24
C GLY A 74 7.34 13.89 -7.84
N GLN A 75 7.10 14.88 -6.97
CA GLN A 75 7.66 14.90 -5.61
C GLN A 75 6.68 14.39 -4.53
N ILE A 76 5.63 13.70 -4.93
CA ILE A 76 4.69 13.09 -4.02
C ILE A 76 4.98 11.62 -3.96
N PHE A 77 5.25 11.17 -2.77
CA PHE A 77 5.64 9.81 -2.46
C PHE A 77 4.57 9.16 -1.60
N PRO A 78 3.37 8.88 -2.16
CA PRO A 78 2.25 8.39 -1.37
C PRO A 78 2.56 7.01 -0.80
N GLN A 79 2.05 6.81 0.39
CA GLN A 79 2.03 5.51 1.05
C GLN A 79 0.56 5.11 1.30
N PRO A 80 -0.17 4.74 0.23
CA PRO A 80 -1.55 4.32 0.32
C PRO A 80 -1.71 2.94 0.94
N LEU A 81 -2.96 2.54 1.14
CA LEU A 81 -3.32 1.18 1.50
C LEU A 81 -3.59 0.33 0.25
N PHE A 82 -2.96 -0.81 0.20
CA PHE A 82 -3.20 -1.86 -0.77
C PHE A 82 -3.79 -3.09 -0.08
N GLN A 83 -4.35 -3.97 -0.86
CA GLN A 83 -4.90 -5.25 -0.40
C GLN A 83 -4.50 -6.37 -1.33
N MET A 84 -4.49 -7.58 -0.81
CA MET A 84 -4.31 -8.83 -1.56
C MET A 84 -4.90 -10.00 -0.80
N ASN A 85 -5.04 -11.14 -1.44
CA ASN A 85 -5.29 -12.40 -0.77
C ASN A 85 -4.02 -12.83 -0.01
N PHE A 86 -4.18 -13.72 0.98
CA PHE A 86 -3.05 -14.18 1.80
C PHE A 86 -1.95 -14.91 0.99
N ASP A 87 -2.25 -15.36 -0.22
CA ASP A 87 -1.33 -16.02 -1.15
C ASP A 87 -0.61 -15.04 -2.10
N GLY A 88 -0.91 -13.74 -2.00
CA GLY A 88 -0.36 -12.67 -2.83
C GLY A 88 -1.16 -12.36 -4.09
N THR A 89 -2.22 -13.14 -4.39
CA THR A 89 -3.10 -12.86 -5.54
C THR A 89 -4.07 -11.73 -5.27
N GLY A 90 -4.66 -11.14 -6.32
CA GLY A 90 -5.66 -10.08 -6.21
C GLY A 90 -5.11 -8.78 -5.66
N GLN A 91 -3.84 -8.47 -5.94
CA GLN A 91 -3.25 -7.19 -5.52
C GLN A 91 -4.01 -6.03 -6.14
N ALA A 92 -4.55 -5.17 -5.30
CA ALA A 92 -5.32 -4.00 -5.71
C ALA A 92 -5.22 -2.89 -4.68
N GLU A 93 -5.52 -1.68 -5.11
CA GLU A 93 -5.69 -0.57 -4.18
C GLU A 93 -6.84 -0.84 -3.20
N TYR A 94 -6.58 -0.56 -1.94
CA TYR A 94 -7.63 -0.50 -0.92
C TYR A 94 -8.09 0.95 -0.74
N TYR A 95 -7.17 1.91 -0.56
CA TYR A 95 -7.46 3.33 -0.44
C TYR A 95 -6.22 4.20 -0.72
N GLY A 96 -6.41 5.32 -1.43
CA GLY A 96 -5.44 6.42 -1.51
C GLY A 96 -4.39 6.30 -2.60
N GLY A 97 -4.47 5.29 -3.48
CA GLY A 97 -3.50 5.07 -4.55
C GLY A 97 -3.41 6.21 -5.56
N ASN A 98 -4.42 7.08 -5.63
CA ASN A 98 -4.43 8.25 -6.51
C ASN A 98 -4.70 9.56 -5.76
N SER A 99 -4.45 9.59 -4.46
CA SER A 99 -4.70 10.74 -3.60
C SER A 99 -3.45 11.59 -3.38
N TRP A 100 -3.65 12.91 -3.27
CA TRP A 100 -2.68 13.82 -2.72
C TRP A 100 -2.70 13.82 -1.20
N PHE A 101 -3.88 13.65 -0.63
CA PHE A 101 -4.11 13.61 0.80
C PHE A 101 -5.17 12.55 1.14
N PRO A 102 -4.93 11.74 2.18
CA PRO A 102 -3.74 11.69 3.02
C PRO A 102 -2.53 11.11 2.28
N THR A 103 -1.33 11.65 2.52
CA THR A 103 -0.11 11.23 1.80
C THR A 103 0.39 9.88 2.29
N THR A 104 0.40 9.67 3.60
CA THR A 104 0.82 8.42 4.22
C THR A 104 -0.27 7.90 5.13
N ILE A 105 -0.64 6.64 4.91
CA ILE A 105 -1.59 5.89 5.71
C ILE A 105 -0.85 4.70 6.29
N THR A 106 -0.66 4.67 7.59
CA THR A 106 0.20 3.69 8.23
C THR A 106 -0.50 2.99 9.39
N GLN A 107 0.04 1.86 9.83
CA GLN A 107 -0.45 1.10 10.96
C GLN A 107 -1.97 0.80 10.90
N PRO A 108 -2.47 0.26 9.77
CA PRO A 108 -3.88 -0.08 9.68
C PRO A 108 -4.25 -1.15 10.71
N CYS A 109 -5.45 -1.05 11.25
CA CYS A 109 -6.05 -2.04 12.12
C CYS A 109 -7.47 -2.35 11.64
N ALA A 110 -7.78 -3.63 11.45
CA ALA A 110 -9.12 -4.06 11.05
C ALA A 110 -10.16 -3.75 12.14
N ILE A 111 -11.28 -3.17 11.75
CA ILE A 111 -12.40 -2.91 12.67
C ILE A 111 -13.35 -4.09 12.62
N PRO A 112 -13.57 -4.79 13.76
CA PRO A 112 -14.44 -5.97 13.83
C PRO A 112 -15.84 -5.73 13.29
N GLY A 113 -16.37 -6.69 12.53
CA GLY A 113 -17.71 -6.62 11.95
C GLY A 113 -17.85 -5.60 10.81
N SER A 114 -16.76 -5.16 10.22
CA SER A 114 -16.78 -4.19 9.11
C SER A 114 -15.70 -4.48 8.07
N ARG A 115 -15.75 -3.76 6.95
CA ARG A 115 -14.67 -3.73 5.94
C ARG A 115 -13.73 -2.53 6.10
N LYS A 116 -13.97 -1.72 7.14
CA LYS A 116 -13.20 -0.52 7.43
C LYS A 116 -11.92 -0.86 8.16
N VAL A 117 -10.96 0.04 8.07
CA VAL A 117 -9.76 0.00 8.90
C VAL A 117 -9.61 1.32 9.65
N MET A 118 -9.09 1.23 10.85
CA MET A 118 -8.55 2.38 11.55
C MET A 118 -7.07 2.50 11.22
N ALA A 119 -6.58 3.69 10.96
CA ALA A 119 -5.18 3.91 10.59
C ALA A 119 -4.66 5.25 11.11
N VAL A 120 -3.35 5.40 11.09
CA VAL A 120 -2.66 6.66 11.39
C VAL A 120 -2.37 7.39 10.09
N LEU A 121 -2.81 8.66 10.00
CA LEU A 121 -2.55 9.54 8.87
C LEU A 121 -1.42 10.50 9.21
N MET A 122 -0.44 10.60 8.32
CA MET A 122 0.71 11.49 8.49
C MET A 122 1.27 11.98 7.14
N GLY A 123 2.21 12.92 7.17
CA GLY A 123 3.00 13.30 6.01
C GLY A 123 4.10 12.28 5.71
N HIS A 124 4.65 12.32 4.51
CA HIS A 124 5.67 11.38 4.04
C HIS A 124 6.94 11.39 4.91
N HIS A 125 7.43 12.57 5.28
CA HIS A 125 8.66 12.74 6.07
C HIS A 125 8.41 12.84 7.58
N ASN A 126 7.38 12.21 8.08
CA ASN A 126 7.08 12.21 9.51
C ASN A 126 7.63 10.95 10.20
N PRO A 127 7.92 11.03 11.51
CA PRO A 127 7.99 9.84 12.34
C PRO A 127 6.67 9.06 12.26
N GLN A 128 6.73 7.76 12.54
CA GLN A 128 5.60 6.83 12.39
C GLN A 128 4.48 7.05 13.43
N HIS A 129 3.98 8.29 13.52
CA HIS A 129 2.84 8.71 14.34
C HIS A 129 2.13 9.90 13.68
N GLY A 130 0.88 10.14 14.03
CA GLY A 130 0.08 11.19 13.42
C GLY A 130 -1.35 11.23 13.93
N LYS A 131 -2.30 11.50 13.04
CA LYS A 131 -3.72 11.60 13.35
C LYS A 131 -4.44 10.28 13.12
N LEU A 132 -5.40 9.98 14.00
CA LEU A 132 -6.17 8.75 13.92
C LEU A 132 -7.41 8.94 13.05
N ALA A 133 -7.63 8.01 12.12
CA ALA A 133 -8.79 8.04 11.24
C ALA A 133 -9.35 6.64 10.97
N ILE A 134 -10.63 6.61 10.64
CA ILE A 134 -11.30 5.44 10.06
C ILE A 134 -11.37 5.64 8.56
N ILE A 135 -11.00 4.61 7.81
CA ILE A 135 -11.03 4.56 6.36
C ILE A 135 -12.10 3.56 5.93
N ASP A 136 -13.06 4.07 5.18
CA ASP A 136 -14.17 3.33 4.60
C ASP A 136 -14.08 3.34 3.06
N PRO A 137 -13.53 2.30 2.42
CA PRO A 137 -13.38 2.29 0.97
C PRO A 137 -14.71 2.22 0.21
N GLU A 138 -15.83 1.91 0.89
CA GLU A 138 -17.16 1.90 0.27
C GLU A 138 -17.74 3.33 0.16
N ALA A 139 -17.31 4.25 1.02
CA ALA A 139 -17.71 5.65 0.99
C ALA A 139 -16.84 6.51 0.05
N GLY A 140 -15.74 5.97 -0.44
CA GLY A 140 -14.79 6.62 -1.35
C GLY A 140 -13.37 6.07 -1.18
N ARG A 141 -12.52 6.26 -2.18
CA ARG A 141 -11.17 5.70 -2.17
C ARG A 141 -10.04 6.71 -2.35
N ASP A 142 -10.37 7.96 -2.64
CA ASP A 142 -9.40 9.00 -2.94
C ASP A 142 -9.77 10.32 -2.27
N GLU A 143 -8.76 11.17 -2.05
CA GLU A 143 -8.92 12.60 -1.75
C GLU A 143 -9.87 12.92 -0.59
N ASN A 144 -9.73 12.29 0.54
CA ASN A 144 -10.58 12.42 1.73
C ASN A 144 -11.96 11.77 1.65
N GLU A 145 -12.40 11.30 0.50
CA GLU A 145 -13.64 10.53 0.44
C GLU A 145 -13.44 9.21 1.20
N GLY A 146 -14.37 8.88 2.08
CA GLY A 146 -14.26 7.67 2.91
C GLY A 146 -13.27 7.79 4.09
N VAL A 147 -12.66 8.95 4.34
CA VAL A 147 -11.80 9.19 5.51
C VAL A 147 -12.55 10.01 6.55
N MET A 148 -12.48 9.57 7.78
CA MET A 148 -13.09 10.22 8.93
C MET A 148 -12.12 10.24 10.10
N PHE A 149 -11.71 11.41 10.57
CA PHE A 149 -10.97 11.51 11.82
C PHE A 149 -11.85 11.13 13.01
N VAL A 150 -11.24 10.50 13.98
CA VAL A 150 -11.88 10.15 15.25
C VAL A 150 -11.32 10.98 16.39
N ALA A 151 -12.12 11.13 17.45
CA ALA A 151 -11.75 11.84 18.67
C ALA A 151 -11.66 13.39 18.55
N PRO A 152 -12.69 14.13 18.21
CA PRO A 152 -14.05 13.68 17.79
C PRO A 152 -14.15 13.34 16.30
N VAL A 153 -15.25 12.71 15.94
CA VAL A 153 -15.57 12.39 14.54
C VAL A 153 -15.70 13.67 13.71
N ARG A 154 -14.88 13.77 12.67
CA ARG A 154 -14.91 14.90 11.72
C ARG A 154 -14.34 14.51 10.35
N LYS A 155 -14.67 15.27 9.34
CA LYS A 155 -14.03 15.17 8.02
C LYS A 155 -12.61 15.73 8.09
N PRO A 156 -11.62 15.10 7.43
CA PRO A 156 -10.29 15.66 7.33
C PRO A 156 -10.29 16.90 6.40
N GLU A 157 -9.42 17.85 6.73
CA GLU A 157 -9.07 18.94 5.84
C GLU A 157 -7.61 18.79 5.43
N ALA A 158 -7.34 18.81 4.13
CA ALA A 158 -6.00 18.73 3.59
C ALA A 158 -5.29 20.08 3.78
N VAL A 159 -4.37 20.13 4.73
CA VAL A 159 -3.62 21.36 5.02
C VAL A 159 -2.24 21.33 4.40
N ARG A 160 -1.57 20.20 4.47
CA ARG A 160 -0.22 19.99 3.93
C ARG A 160 -0.09 18.54 3.45
N VAL A 161 0.58 18.36 2.32
CA VAL A 161 0.85 17.03 1.77
C VAL A 161 1.97 16.35 2.56
N ASP A 162 3.04 17.08 2.82
CA ASP A 162 4.15 16.63 3.67
C ASP A 162 4.14 17.34 5.02
N GLY A 163 4.70 16.73 6.05
CA GLY A 163 4.69 17.26 7.41
C GLY A 163 3.31 17.28 8.08
N TYR A 164 2.28 16.67 7.47
CA TYR A 164 0.94 16.58 8.06
C TYR A 164 0.93 15.71 9.31
N GLY A 165 0.11 16.10 10.29
CA GLY A 165 -0.14 15.28 11.49
C GLY A 165 0.87 15.45 12.62
N GLN A 166 1.87 16.31 12.50
CA GLN A 166 2.89 16.52 13.55
C GLN A 166 2.44 17.42 14.70
N GLU A 167 1.41 18.23 14.50
CA GLU A 167 0.95 19.21 15.47
C GLU A 167 -0.08 18.62 16.45
N GLY A 168 0.00 19.04 17.72
CA GLY A 168 -0.95 18.62 18.76
C GLY A 168 -0.85 17.14 19.08
N GLU A 169 -1.96 16.54 19.48
CA GLU A 169 -2.04 15.14 19.87
C GLU A 169 -1.57 14.17 18.79
N GLN A 170 -0.88 13.10 19.21
CA GLN A 170 -0.31 12.09 18.35
C GLN A 170 -0.81 10.70 18.72
N PHE A 171 -1.00 9.88 17.70
CA PHE A 171 -1.50 8.51 17.81
C PHE A 171 -0.54 7.53 17.12
N GLN A 172 -0.45 6.34 17.68
CA GLN A 172 0.25 5.18 17.09
C GLN A 172 -0.52 3.89 17.39
N HIS A 173 -0.31 2.88 16.55
CA HIS A 173 -0.69 1.49 16.79
C HIS A 173 -2.11 1.32 17.33
N PRO A 174 -3.14 1.76 16.61
CA PRO A 174 -4.52 1.57 17.03
C PRO A 174 -4.88 0.09 17.04
N PHE A 175 -5.75 -0.28 17.97
CA PHE A 175 -6.29 -1.61 18.11
C PHE A 175 -7.80 -1.54 18.35
N ALA A 176 -8.60 -1.89 17.36
CA ALA A 176 -10.04 -1.83 17.45
C ALA A 176 -10.59 -2.98 18.31
N LEU A 177 -11.31 -2.64 19.37
CA LEU A 177 -12.06 -3.58 20.19
C LEU A 177 -13.41 -3.92 19.53
N ASN A 178 -14.03 -2.91 18.95
CA ASN A 178 -15.27 -2.95 18.17
C ASN A 178 -15.32 -1.72 17.25
N GLN A 179 -16.51 -1.34 16.74
CA GLN A 179 -16.66 -0.21 15.82
C GLN A 179 -16.58 1.17 16.49
N THR A 180 -16.65 1.24 17.82
CA THR A 180 -16.70 2.48 18.61
C THR A 180 -15.61 2.61 19.66
N ASP A 181 -14.99 1.51 20.05
CA ASP A 181 -14.03 1.45 21.15
C ASP A 181 -12.69 0.90 20.70
N PHE A 182 -11.61 1.54 21.15
CA PHE A 182 -10.26 1.28 20.67
C PHE A 182 -9.24 1.31 21.81
N LEU A 183 -8.17 0.54 21.66
CA LEU A 183 -6.92 0.77 22.40
C LEU A 183 -5.96 1.53 21.49
N ILE A 184 -5.29 2.52 22.04
CA ILE A 184 -4.37 3.38 21.26
C ILE A 184 -3.11 3.66 22.06
N SER A 185 -2.01 3.87 21.35
CA SER A 185 -0.86 4.57 21.90
C SER A 185 -1.04 6.06 21.60
N TYR A 186 -1.04 6.88 22.62
CA TYR A 186 -1.42 8.28 22.55
C TYR A 186 -0.49 9.18 23.37
N THR A 187 -0.26 10.39 22.86
CA THR A 187 0.35 11.50 23.59
C THR A 187 -0.35 12.81 23.22
N PRO A 188 -0.59 13.72 24.19
CA PRO A 188 -1.14 15.05 23.92
C PRO A 188 -0.13 16.02 23.30
N LEU A 189 1.15 15.67 23.30
CA LEU A 189 2.24 16.54 22.85
C LEU A 189 2.50 16.38 21.36
N GLY A 190 2.63 17.50 20.66
CA GLY A 190 3.07 17.52 19.27
C GLY A 190 4.54 17.10 19.13
N TYR A 191 4.91 16.77 17.90
CA TYR A 191 6.28 16.42 17.54
C TYR A 191 7.15 17.69 17.46
N ASN A 192 8.24 17.70 18.21
CA ASN A 192 9.33 18.67 18.07
C ASN A 192 10.64 17.91 17.84
N ILE A 193 11.40 18.30 16.82
CA ILE A 193 12.71 17.70 16.52
C ILE A 193 13.61 17.80 17.75
N GLY A 194 14.12 16.66 18.20
CA GLY A 194 15.03 16.58 19.34
C GLY A 194 14.36 16.44 20.72
N THR A 195 13.04 16.47 20.79
CA THR A 195 12.32 16.20 22.04
C THR A 195 11.74 14.78 21.99
N PRO A 196 12.09 13.89 22.92
CA PRO A 196 11.46 12.58 23.02
C PRO A 196 9.94 12.73 23.23
N ILE A 197 9.17 11.97 22.48
CA ILE A 197 7.72 11.88 22.67
C ILE A 197 7.45 10.60 23.44
N GLU A 198 6.78 10.72 24.58
CA GLU A 198 6.37 9.59 25.39
C GLU A 198 4.92 9.24 25.08
N PHE A 199 4.68 8.01 24.67
CA PHE A 199 3.36 7.45 24.44
C PHE A 199 2.91 6.63 25.64
N ALA A 200 1.63 6.72 25.96
CA ALA A 200 0.96 5.86 26.93
C ALA A 200 -0.21 5.13 26.24
N ILE A 201 -0.66 4.04 26.83
CA ILE A 201 -1.79 3.27 26.31
C ILE A 201 -3.09 3.77 26.95
N TYR A 202 -4.05 4.09 26.09
CA TYR A 202 -5.38 4.52 26.46
C TYR A 202 -6.44 3.60 25.87
N TRP A 203 -7.54 3.39 26.59
CA TRP A 203 -8.82 3.14 25.97
C TRP A 203 -9.38 4.46 25.43
N MET A 204 -10.04 4.42 24.30
CA MET A 204 -10.68 5.57 23.68
C MET A 204 -11.93 5.13 22.92
N ASN A 205 -12.99 5.94 22.98
CA ASN A 205 -14.14 5.76 22.12
C ASN A 205 -14.06 6.68 20.87
N ILE A 206 -14.99 6.47 19.95
CA ILE A 206 -15.05 7.23 18.69
C ILE A 206 -15.28 8.73 18.90
N ASP A 207 -15.94 9.12 20.00
CA ASP A 207 -16.23 10.52 20.34
C ASP A 207 -15.03 11.22 21.01
N GLY A 208 -13.99 10.46 21.35
CA GLY A 208 -12.74 10.97 21.89
C GLY A 208 -12.63 10.94 23.40
N GLU A 209 -13.59 10.36 24.10
CA GLU A 209 -13.43 10.07 25.52
C GLU A 209 -12.31 9.06 25.72
N ARG A 210 -11.43 9.31 26.68
CA ARG A 210 -10.20 8.53 26.86
C ARG A 210 -9.96 8.22 28.31
N GLU A 211 -9.47 7.02 28.57
CA GLU A 211 -9.05 6.56 29.88
C GLU A 211 -7.62 6.00 29.80
N LEU A 212 -6.72 6.52 30.67
CA LEU A 212 -5.36 6.04 30.75
C LEU A 212 -5.34 4.63 31.34
N LEU A 213 -4.77 3.68 30.61
CA LEU A 213 -4.61 2.30 31.07
C LEU A 213 -3.21 2.00 31.55
N VAL A 214 -2.20 2.40 30.79
CA VAL A 214 -0.78 2.12 31.11
C VAL A 214 0.09 3.30 30.71
N ALA A 215 0.94 3.72 31.61
CA ALA A 215 2.03 4.67 31.37
C ALA A 215 3.28 4.25 32.14
N ASP A 216 4.44 4.55 31.62
CA ASP A 216 5.72 4.39 32.30
C ASP A 216 6.52 5.71 32.22
N SER A 217 7.22 6.04 33.27
CA SER A 217 8.00 7.31 33.35
C SER A 217 9.35 7.27 32.64
N LYS A 218 9.74 6.12 32.07
CA LYS A 218 11.07 5.91 31.47
C LYS A 218 11.01 5.44 30.03
N ILE A 219 9.90 4.82 29.63
CA ILE A 219 9.73 4.24 28.30
C ILE A 219 8.34 4.55 27.73
N SER A 220 8.26 4.73 26.43
CA SER A 220 6.97 4.79 25.73
C SER A 220 6.28 3.44 25.74
N CYS A 221 4.97 3.45 26.05
CA CYS A 221 4.10 2.28 25.94
C CYS A 221 3.39 2.33 24.59
N ASN A 222 3.54 1.28 23.78
CA ASN A 222 2.95 1.22 22.45
C ASN A 222 2.48 -0.20 22.08
N GLN A 223 1.83 -0.34 20.90
CA GLN A 223 1.33 -1.60 20.34
C GLN A 223 0.41 -2.39 21.27
N PRO A 224 -0.67 -1.76 21.78
CA PRO A 224 -1.62 -2.47 22.64
C PRO A 224 -2.31 -3.62 21.90
N VAL A 225 -2.45 -4.75 22.56
CA VAL A 225 -3.14 -5.93 22.03
C VAL A 225 -4.03 -6.53 23.11
N LEU A 226 -5.32 -6.69 22.82
CA LEU A 226 -6.22 -7.40 23.69
C LEU A 226 -6.00 -8.91 23.60
N VAL A 227 -5.65 -9.53 24.71
CA VAL A 227 -5.55 -11.00 24.84
C VAL A 227 -6.94 -11.57 25.17
N ALA A 228 -7.69 -11.90 24.13
CA ALA A 228 -9.02 -12.50 24.23
C ALA A 228 -9.29 -13.42 23.05
N PRO A 229 -10.22 -14.39 23.19
CA PRO A 229 -10.69 -15.17 22.06
C PRO A 229 -11.27 -14.25 20.96
N ARG A 230 -10.90 -14.50 19.72
CA ARG A 230 -11.42 -13.77 18.56
C ARG A 230 -12.00 -14.72 17.54
N ARG A 231 -12.96 -14.23 16.78
CA ARG A 231 -13.44 -14.95 15.61
C ARG A 231 -12.30 -15.13 14.62
N ARG A 232 -12.08 -16.36 14.16
CA ARG A 232 -11.12 -16.63 13.08
C ARG A 232 -11.64 -16.00 11.79
N PRO A 233 -10.83 -15.20 11.09
CA PRO A 233 -11.20 -14.64 9.80
C PRO A 233 -11.49 -15.74 8.77
N PHE A 234 -12.15 -15.36 7.68
CA PHE A 234 -12.45 -16.28 6.61
C PHE A 234 -11.17 -16.79 5.95
N GLN A 235 -11.06 -18.11 5.79
CA GLN A 235 -9.93 -18.71 5.08
C GLN A 235 -10.23 -18.74 3.59
N ARG A 236 -9.49 -17.96 2.80
CA ARG A 236 -9.58 -17.99 1.35
C ARG A 236 -8.86 -19.21 0.79
N VAL A 237 -9.21 -19.59 -0.44
CA VAL A 237 -8.52 -20.66 -1.16
C VAL A 237 -7.24 -20.10 -1.75
N ASN A 238 -6.18 -20.89 -1.74
CA ASN A 238 -4.93 -20.56 -2.45
C ASN A 238 -5.16 -20.69 -3.97
N MET A 239 -4.89 -19.61 -4.71
CA MET A 239 -5.12 -19.50 -6.15
C MET A 239 -3.84 -19.59 -6.97
N VAL A 240 -2.68 -19.71 -6.32
CA VAL A 240 -1.37 -19.73 -7.01
C VAL A 240 -1.11 -21.08 -7.62
N ASP A 241 -0.83 -21.10 -8.92
CA ASP A 241 -0.35 -22.29 -9.63
C ASP A 241 1.17 -22.25 -9.78
N TYR A 242 1.87 -22.86 -8.83
CA TYR A 242 3.34 -22.87 -8.79
C TYR A 242 4.01 -23.65 -9.94
N THR A 243 3.25 -24.30 -10.82
CA THR A 243 3.78 -24.92 -12.04
C THR A 243 4.01 -23.92 -13.16
N LYS A 244 3.44 -22.71 -13.03
CA LYS A 244 3.57 -21.60 -13.98
C LYS A 244 4.59 -20.57 -13.49
N ASN A 245 5.08 -19.76 -14.42
CA ASN A 245 5.94 -18.61 -14.17
C ASN A 245 5.37 -17.31 -14.77
N THR A 246 4.15 -17.37 -15.27
CA THR A 246 3.43 -16.26 -15.89
C THR A 246 2.05 -16.11 -15.27
N GLY A 247 1.42 -14.96 -15.52
CA GLY A 247 0.03 -14.67 -15.25
C GLY A 247 -0.60 -13.90 -16.41
N ILE A 248 -1.90 -13.66 -16.35
CA ILE A 248 -2.67 -13.06 -17.43
C ILE A 248 -3.39 -11.81 -16.93
N TYR A 249 -3.30 -10.74 -17.70
CA TYR A 249 -4.17 -9.57 -17.58
C TYR A 249 -5.26 -9.61 -18.66
N TYR A 250 -6.48 -9.31 -18.23
CA TYR A 250 -7.61 -9.01 -19.08
C TYR A 250 -8.09 -7.59 -18.80
N LEU A 251 -7.91 -6.69 -19.76
CA LEU A 251 -8.46 -5.34 -19.74
C LEU A 251 -9.74 -5.34 -20.57
N GLN A 252 -10.86 -4.95 -19.96
CA GLN A 252 -12.16 -4.98 -20.63
C GLN A 252 -12.30 -3.82 -21.63
N ASN A 253 -12.00 -2.59 -21.20
CA ASN A 253 -12.08 -1.42 -22.08
C ASN A 253 -11.13 -0.31 -21.56
N ILE A 254 -10.07 -0.01 -22.28
CA ILE A 254 -9.07 0.97 -21.86
C ILE A 254 -9.64 2.39 -21.67
N TYR A 255 -10.74 2.70 -22.35
CA TYR A 255 -11.36 4.03 -22.29
C TYR A 255 -12.22 4.28 -21.05
N GLU A 256 -12.49 3.23 -20.27
CA GLU A 256 -13.18 3.37 -19.00
C GLU A 256 -12.24 3.95 -17.94
N GLY A 257 -12.70 4.99 -17.23
CA GLY A 257 -12.00 5.60 -16.12
C GLY A 257 -11.76 7.10 -16.27
N ARG A 258 -11.54 7.76 -15.14
CA ARG A 258 -11.40 9.23 -15.06
C ARG A 258 -10.21 9.76 -15.86
N SER A 259 -9.11 9.02 -15.89
CA SER A 259 -7.87 9.42 -16.55
C SER A 259 -7.94 9.34 -18.08
N MET A 260 -8.94 8.65 -18.61
CA MET A 260 -9.18 8.54 -20.06
C MET A 260 -10.28 9.50 -20.56
N LYS A 261 -10.83 10.34 -19.67
CA LYS A 261 -11.85 11.31 -20.04
C LYS A 261 -11.34 12.27 -21.11
N GLY A 262 -12.03 12.32 -22.25
CA GLY A 262 -11.67 13.14 -23.39
C GLY A 262 -10.75 12.46 -24.41
N VAL A 263 -10.31 11.23 -24.15
CA VAL A 263 -9.63 10.41 -25.15
C VAL A 263 -10.68 9.73 -26.02
N THR A 264 -10.60 9.97 -27.33
CA THR A 264 -11.56 9.38 -28.29
C THR A 264 -11.32 7.87 -28.41
N PRO A 265 -12.37 7.01 -28.35
CA PRO A 265 -12.24 5.60 -28.63
C PRO A 265 -11.55 5.33 -29.96
N GLY A 266 -10.63 4.38 -30.00
CA GLY A 266 -9.79 4.10 -31.16
C GLY A 266 -8.48 4.89 -31.23
N THR A 267 -8.22 5.85 -30.34
CA THR A 267 -6.94 6.55 -30.25
C THR A 267 -5.81 5.64 -29.79
N VAL A 268 -6.08 4.83 -28.76
CA VAL A 268 -5.10 3.86 -28.23
C VAL A 268 -5.07 2.65 -29.14
N LYS A 269 -3.86 2.29 -29.60
CA LYS A 269 -3.64 1.13 -30.46
C LYS A 269 -2.89 0.03 -29.75
N LYS A 270 -2.05 0.38 -28.77
CA LYS A 270 -1.22 -0.59 -28.08
C LYS A 270 -1.10 -0.27 -26.59
N LEU A 271 -0.86 -1.31 -25.81
CA LEU A 271 -0.33 -1.21 -24.44
C LEU A 271 1.12 -1.66 -24.46
N ARG A 272 2.01 -0.79 -23.99
CA ARG A 272 3.38 -1.15 -23.67
C ARG A 272 3.47 -1.63 -22.23
N ILE A 273 4.10 -2.79 -22.04
CA ILE A 273 4.30 -3.42 -20.75
C ILE A 273 5.72 -3.10 -20.27
N VAL A 274 5.82 -2.51 -19.09
CA VAL A 274 7.09 -2.08 -18.51
C VAL A 274 7.28 -2.71 -17.14
N GLU A 275 8.41 -3.39 -16.94
CA GLU A 275 8.87 -3.92 -15.67
C GLU A 275 9.66 -2.85 -14.92
N LEU A 276 9.38 -2.66 -13.64
CA LEU A 276 10.23 -1.91 -12.72
C LEU A 276 11.33 -2.83 -12.20
N GLU A 277 12.56 -2.47 -12.45
CA GLU A 277 13.70 -3.25 -11.94
C GLU A 277 14.02 -2.85 -10.51
N TYR A 278 14.51 -3.81 -9.75
CA TYR A 278 14.91 -3.60 -8.37
C TYR A 278 16.32 -3.06 -8.28
N ARG A 279 16.53 -2.14 -7.35
CA ARG A 279 17.86 -1.76 -6.94
C ARG A 279 18.39 -2.77 -5.92
N ALA A 280 19.58 -3.34 -6.19
CA ALA A 280 20.22 -4.26 -5.26
C ALA A 280 20.72 -3.53 -4.00
N ALA A 281 20.44 -4.09 -2.83
CA ALA A 281 20.99 -3.61 -1.58
C ALA A 281 22.52 -3.75 -1.55
N GLY A 282 23.19 -2.79 -0.91
CA GLY A 282 24.65 -2.78 -0.78
C GLY A 282 25.40 -2.23 -1.99
N VAL A 283 24.71 -1.82 -3.05
CA VAL A 283 25.29 -1.19 -4.23
C VAL A 283 25.18 0.33 -4.12
N GLY A 284 26.30 1.05 -4.36
CA GLY A 284 26.30 2.51 -4.39
C GLY A 284 26.12 3.17 -3.04
N CYS A 285 26.77 2.67 -1.99
CA CYS A 285 26.75 3.27 -0.67
C CYS A 285 27.24 4.73 -0.71
N ALA A 286 26.33 5.67 -0.50
CA ALA A 286 26.68 7.05 -0.25
C ALA A 286 26.98 7.27 1.24
N TYR A 287 28.08 7.94 1.55
CA TYR A 287 28.44 8.37 2.90
C TYR A 287 28.57 7.27 3.97
N GLY A 288 28.80 6.01 3.61
CA GLY A 288 28.97 4.93 4.57
C GLY A 288 27.71 4.56 5.36
N HIS A 289 26.53 4.96 4.92
CA HIS A 289 25.27 4.74 5.61
C HIS A 289 24.63 3.37 5.26
N GLY A 290 25.20 2.29 5.74
CA GLY A 290 24.51 1.00 5.77
C GLY A 290 24.36 0.26 4.45
N LYS A 291 23.54 -0.79 4.46
CA LYS A 291 23.36 -1.76 3.38
C LYS A 291 22.35 -1.31 2.32
N GLY A 292 21.54 -0.34 2.62
CA GLY A 292 20.63 0.26 1.70
C GLY A 292 21.35 0.96 0.58
N GLY A 293 21.30 1.14 -0.49
CA GLY A 293 22.06 1.87 -1.54
C GLY A 293 22.28 3.34 -1.23
N GLY A 294 22.93 4.03 -2.11
CA GLY A 294 23.07 5.48 -2.04
C GLY A 294 21.77 6.17 -2.44
N GLY A 295 21.55 7.37 -1.92
CA GLY A 295 20.48 8.24 -2.35
C GLY A 295 20.55 8.52 -3.87
N HIS A 296 19.50 9.06 -4.41
CA HIS A 296 19.32 9.36 -5.84
C HIS A 296 20.52 10.08 -6.50
N ALA A 297 21.27 10.88 -5.75
CA ALA A 297 22.43 11.60 -6.26
C ALA A 297 23.60 10.68 -6.66
N PHE A 298 23.62 9.44 -6.24
CA PHE A 298 24.71 8.49 -6.40
C PHE A 298 24.33 7.21 -7.14
N SER A 299 23.10 7.15 -7.62
CA SER A 299 22.58 5.99 -8.31
C SER A 299 22.57 6.19 -9.80
N PRO A 300 22.92 5.19 -10.59
CA PRO A 300 22.66 5.30 -12.01
C PRO A 300 21.14 5.35 -12.25
N VAL A 301 20.79 6.40 -12.86
CA VAL A 301 19.72 6.73 -13.78
C VAL A 301 18.35 6.10 -13.53
N GLY A 302 17.49 6.87 -12.93
CA GLY A 302 16.05 6.79 -13.21
C GLY A 302 15.69 7.56 -14.48
N VAL A 303 14.62 7.14 -15.12
CA VAL A 303 14.04 7.85 -16.27
C VAL A 303 12.77 8.54 -15.78
N GLY A 304 12.75 9.86 -15.90
CA GLY A 304 11.62 10.66 -15.48
C GLY A 304 11.88 11.51 -14.24
N ASN A 305 10.93 12.40 -13.98
CA ASN A 305 11.04 13.38 -12.91
C ASN A 305 10.70 12.70 -11.58
N ALA A 306 11.67 12.53 -10.71
CA ALA A 306 11.55 11.84 -9.42
C ALA A 306 11.38 10.30 -9.50
N SER A 307 11.73 9.68 -10.59
CA SER A 307 11.83 8.24 -10.73
C SER A 307 13.29 7.86 -10.96
N TRP A 308 13.90 7.18 -9.99
CA TRP A 308 15.30 6.77 -10.04
C TRP A 308 15.46 5.27 -10.25
N ASP A 309 14.41 4.64 -10.64
CA ASP A 309 14.34 3.22 -10.94
C ASP A 309 14.62 2.94 -12.40
N LEU A 310 15.26 1.82 -12.65
CA LEU A 310 15.46 1.31 -13.98
C LEU A 310 14.17 0.66 -14.48
N LYS A 311 13.80 1.00 -15.71
CA LYS A 311 12.60 0.48 -16.37
C LYS A 311 12.96 -0.37 -17.57
N LYS A 312 12.35 -1.53 -17.68
CA LYS A 312 12.56 -2.47 -18.78
C LYS A 312 11.28 -2.69 -19.56
N VAL A 313 11.31 -2.32 -20.84
CA VAL A 313 10.20 -2.63 -21.73
C VAL A 313 10.20 -4.12 -22.05
N LEU A 314 9.13 -4.82 -21.70
CA LEU A 314 8.97 -6.24 -21.97
C LEU A 314 8.37 -6.49 -23.37
N GLY A 315 7.52 -5.60 -23.84
CA GLY A 315 6.86 -5.71 -25.13
C GLY A 315 5.65 -4.81 -25.24
N GLU A 316 4.91 -5.00 -26.31
CA GLU A 316 3.67 -4.29 -26.63
C GLU A 316 2.61 -5.30 -27.04
N VAL A 317 1.36 -5.03 -26.67
CA VAL A 317 0.18 -5.80 -27.09
C VAL A 317 -0.82 -4.88 -27.78
N ASP A 318 -1.54 -5.39 -28.73
CA ASP A 318 -2.57 -4.63 -29.43
C ASP A 318 -3.80 -4.44 -28.53
N VAL A 319 -4.42 -3.26 -28.66
CA VAL A 319 -5.73 -2.96 -28.07
C VAL A 319 -6.77 -3.17 -29.15
N GLU A 320 -7.74 -4.03 -28.86
CA GLU A 320 -8.82 -4.37 -29.77
C GLU A 320 -9.74 -3.16 -30.07
N PRO A 321 -10.51 -3.18 -31.14
CA PRO A 321 -11.40 -2.06 -31.51
C PRO A 321 -12.40 -1.67 -30.43
N ASP A 322 -12.80 -2.60 -29.58
CA ASP A 322 -13.68 -2.37 -28.42
C ASP A 322 -12.94 -1.81 -27.17
N GLY A 323 -11.64 -1.62 -27.29
CA GLY A 323 -10.79 -1.13 -26.19
C GLY A 323 -10.26 -2.23 -25.27
N SER A 324 -10.56 -3.49 -25.54
CA SER A 324 -10.09 -4.61 -24.73
C SER A 324 -8.65 -5.01 -25.06
N ALA A 325 -7.99 -5.69 -24.12
CA ALA A 325 -6.72 -6.35 -24.33
C ALA A 325 -6.59 -7.58 -23.41
N PHE A 326 -5.99 -8.64 -23.95
CA PHE A 326 -5.75 -9.88 -23.22
C PHE A 326 -4.31 -10.33 -23.48
N PHE A 327 -3.52 -10.45 -22.41
CA PHE A 327 -2.09 -10.70 -22.59
C PHE A 327 -1.47 -11.42 -21.38
N GLU A 328 -0.44 -12.20 -21.68
CA GLU A 328 0.36 -12.94 -20.71
C GLU A 328 1.62 -12.13 -20.34
N VAL A 329 1.98 -12.16 -19.06
CA VAL A 329 3.14 -11.46 -18.51
C VAL A 329 3.92 -12.34 -17.54
N PRO A 330 5.21 -12.07 -17.29
CA PRO A 330 5.94 -12.70 -16.20
C PRO A 330 5.28 -12.46 -14.86
N SER A 331 5.12 -13.50 -14.04
CA SER A 331 4.65 -13.39 -12.66
C SER A 331 5.75 -12.85 -11.73
N ARG A 332 5.36 -12.35 -10.55
CA ARG A 332 6.26 -11.87 -9.50
C ARG A 332 7.15 -10.70 -9.94
N LYS A 333 6.63 -9.88 -10.83
CA LYS A 333 7.28 -8.68 -11.35
C LYS A 333 6.37 -7.47 -11.16
N PRO A 334 6.89 -6.34 -10.66
CA PRO A 334 6.12 -5.11 -10.64
C PRO A 334 6.02 -4.55 -12.06
N LEU A 335 4.83 -4.54 -12.60
CA LEU A 335 4.56 -4.13 -13.98
C LEU A 335 3.65 -2.91 -14.00
N TYR A 336 3.91 -1.99 -14.93
CA TYR A 336 2.97 -0.93 -15.26
C TYR A 336 2.77 -0.81 -16.77
N PHE A 337 1.73 -0.10 -17.17
CA PHE A 337 1.29 -0.05 -18.54
C PHE A 337 1.27 1.37 -19.08
N GLN A 338 1.62 1.52 -20.36
CA GLN A 338 1.51 2.76 -21.11
C GLN A 338 0.59 2.54 -22.30
N ALA A 339 -0.45 3.36 -22.41
CA ALA A 339 -1.34 3.40 -23.56
C ALA A 339 -0.69 4.20 -24.68
N LEU A 340 -0.56 3.62 -25.86
CA LEU A 340 0.13 4.23 -27.00
C LEU A 340 -0.84 4.48 -28.17
N ASP A 341 -0.65 5.61 -28.86
CA ASP A 341 -1.31 5.92 -30.13
C ASP A 341 -0.68 5.15 -31.31
N GLU A 342 -1.16 5.42 -32.53
CA GLU A 342 -0.65 4.82 -33.76
C GLU A 342 0.80 5.17 -34.08
N ASN A 343 1.31 6.29 -33.53
CA ASN A 343 2.69 6.75 -33.73
C ASN A 343 3.63 6.28 -32.60
N GLY A 344 3.11 5.54 -31.62
CA GLY A 344 3.83 5.08 -30.44
C GLY A 344 4.00 6.15 -29.36
N HIS A 345 3.29 7.26 -29.45
CA HIS A 345 3.29 8.26 -28.40
C HIS A 345 2.42 7.82 -27.23
N VAL A 346 2.85 8.16 -26.01
CA VAL A 346 2.11 7.83 -24.78
C VAL A 346 0.90 8.74 -24.63
N VAL A 347 -0.28 8.16 -24.72
CA VAL A 347 -1.58 8.80 -24.43
C VAL A 347 -1.81 8.89 -22.94
N GLN A 348 -1.53 7.79 -22.22
CA GLN A 348 -1.64 7.70 -20.76
C GLN A 348 -0.62 6.71 -20.22
N THR A 349 -0.16 6.95 -18.98
CA THR A 349 0.74 6.05 -18.27
C THR A 349 0.20 5.72 -16.88
N MET A 350 0.30 4.46 -16.49
CA MET A 350 0.07 4.04 -15.11
C MET A 350 1.18 4.60 -14.22
N ARG A 351 0.81 5.11 -13.05
CA ARG A 351 1.76 5.69 -12.08
C ARG A 351 1.82 4.90 -10.78
N SER A 352 1.57 3.65 -10.86
CA SER A 352 1.67 2.62 -9.85
C SER A 352 2.08 1.34 -10.57
N TRP A 353 2.10 0.23 -9.89
CA TRP A 353 2.39 -1.06 -10.51
C TRP A 353 1.43 -2.11 -9.98
N SER A 354 1.30 -3.18 -10.73
CA SER A 354 0.57 -4.39 -10.37
C SER A 354 1.49 -5.59 -10.53
N THR A 355 1.30 -6.58 -9.70
CA THR A 355 2.10 -7.81 -9.71
C THR A 355 1.15 -9.00 -9.71
N LEU A 356 1.37 -9.95 -10.61
CA LEU A 356 0.64 -11.22 -10.63
C LEU A 356 1.44 -12.33 -9.95
N GLN A 357 0.73 -13.21 -9.27
CA GLN A 357 1.26 -14.49 -8.83
C GLN A 357 1.26 -15.50 -9.99
N PRO A 358 2.05 -16.60 -9.91
CA PRO A 358 2.05 -17.63 -10.92
C PRO A 358 0.65 -18.20 -11.18
N GLY A 359 0.24 -18.22 -12.44
CA GLY A 359 -1.05 -18.72 -12.88
C GLY A 359 -2.24 -17.79 -12.61
N GLU A 360 -2.03 -16.64 -11.99
CA GLU A 360 -3.09 -15.68 -11.70
C GLU A 360 -3.65 -15.05 -12.99
N ILE A 361 -4.96 -14.90 -13.00
CA ILE A 361 -5.69 -14.13 -14.03
C ILE A 361 -6.34 -12.94 -13.32
N GLN A 362 -5.92 -11.74 -13.68
CA GLN A 362 -6.49 -10.51 -13.14
C GLN A 362 -7.20 -9.73 -14.23
N SER A 363 -8.42 -9.31 -13.96
CA SER A 363 -9.18 -8.45 -14.85
C SER A 363 -9.20 -7.01 -14.34
N CYS A 364 -9.08 -6.07 -15.28
CA CYS A 364 -9.28 -4.65 -15.08
C CYS A 364 -10.47 -4.19 -15.91
N VAL A 365 -11.35 -3.38 -15.31
CA VAL A 365 -12.48 -2.79 -16.04
C VAL A 365 -11.96 -1.80 -17.08
N GLY A 366 -11.06 -0.91 -16.66
CA GLY A 366 -10.47 0.10 -17.51
C GLY A 366 -9.19 0.72 -16.94
N CYS A 367 -8.76 1.82 -17.53
CA CYS A 367 -7.60 2.58 -17.08
C CYS A 367 -8.02 3.57 -15.99
N HIS A 368 -7.67 3.29 -14.73
CA HIS A 368 -8.11 4.06 -13.55
C HIS A 368 -9.64 4.16 -13.42
N GLU A 369 -10.30 3.03 -13.61
CA GLU A 369 -11.75 2.88 -13.42
C GLU A 369 -12.15 3.22 -11.97
N HIS A 370 -13.45 3.47 -11.78
CA HIS A 370 -14.00 3.64 -10.44
C HIS A 370 -14.01 2.29 -9.71
N LYS A 371 -13.23 2.17 -8.64
CA LYS A 371 -12.96 0.90 -7.93
C LYS A 371 -14.19 0.23 -7.29
N ASN A 372 -15.28 0.96 -7.15
CA ASN A 372 -16.53 0.43 -6.61
C ASN A 372 -17.52 -0.04 -7.70
N LEU A 373 -17.15 0.08 -8.98
CA LEU A 373 -17.89 -0.51 -10.07
C LEU A 373 -17.52 -1.98 -10.22
N SER A 374 -18.52 -2.81 -10.51
CA SER A 374 -18.30 -4.20 -10.91
C SER A 374 -18.45 -4.34 -12.42
N LEU A 375 -17.87 -5.41 -12.98
CA LEU A 375 -18.02 -5.77 -14.40
C LEU A 375 -19.47 -5.88 -14.88
N ILE A 376 -20.43 -6.04 -13.97
CA ILE A 376 -21.86 -6.16 -14.28
C ILE A 376 -22.51 -4.79 -14.54
N HIS A 377 -21.86 -3.69 -14.17
CA HIS A 377 -22.41 -2.33 -14.28
C HIS A 377 -21.88 -1.54 -15.48
N ILE A 378 -21.17 -2.21 -16.40
CA ILE A 378 -20.57 -1.61 -17.60
C ILE A 378 -21.24 -2.14 -18.85
#